data_a6794a0f6238cbda9634ba35dfa192d0
#
_entry.id   a6794a0f6238cbda9634ba35dfa192d0
#
_cell.length_a   1.000
_cell.length_b   1.000
_cell.length_c   1.000
_cell.angle_alpha   90.00
_cell.angle_beta   90.00
_cell.angle_gamma   90.00
#
_symmetry.space_group_name_H-M   'P 1'
#
loop_
_entity.id
_entity.type
_entity.pdbx_description
1 polymer ?
#
loop_
_entity_poly.entity_id
_entity_poly.type
_entity_poly.pdbx_seq_one_letter_code
_entity_poly.pdbx_strand_id
1 'polypeptide(L)' 'MKAAQRYAVVFEKSATGYGAYVPDLPGCVTVGDTLEETEQNIREAIEGHIAVMREHGESVPEPTTTVGETAINIPV' A
#
# COMPACT_ATOMS: atom_id res chain seq x y z
N MET A 1 18.30 -13.80 9.92
CA MET A 1 17.34 -12.77 10.36
C MET A 1 16.88 -11.96 9.16
N LYS A 2 15.58 -11.75 9.01
CA LYS A 2 15.04 -10.98 7.89
C LYS A 2 14.94 -9.52 8.26
N ALA A 3 15.38 -8.64 7.37
CA ALA A 3 15.17 -7.22 7.53
C ALA A 3 13.70 -6.89 7.21
N ALA A 4 13.12 -5.94 7.94
CA ALA A 4 11.77 -5.48 7.66
C ALA A 4 11.79 -4.66 6.37
N GLN A 5 10.81 -4.91 5.49
CA GLN A 5 10.59 -4.12 4.30
C GLN A 5 9.46 -3.13 4.58
N ARG A 6 9.62 -1.90 4.12
CA ARG A 6 8.62 -0.86 4.31
C ARG A 6 8.14 -0.35 2.96
N TYR A 7 6.94 -0.71 2.60
CA TYR A 7 6.33 -0.22 1.36
C TYR A 7 5.47 1.00 1.65
N ALA A 8 5.53 1.97 0.76
CA ALA A 8 4.62 3.11 0.82
C ALA A 8 3.22 2.61 0.46
N VAL A 9 2.22 3.06 1.20
CA VAL A 9 0.82 2.71 0.97
C VAL A 9 0.05 4.02 0.80
N VAL A 10 -0.77 4.09 -0.24
CA VAL A 10 -1.62 5.24 -0.48
C VAL A 10 -3.03 4.89 -0.01
N PHE A 11 -3.58 5.72 0.87
CA PHE A 11 -4.95 5.58 1.35
C PHE A 11 -5.81 6.65 0.72
N GLU A 12 -6.95 6.27 0.20
CA GLU A 12 -7.90 7.20 -0.41
C GLU A 12 -9.26 7.06 0.25
N LYS A 13 -9.79 8.18 0.74
CA LYS A 13 -11.11 8.18 1.34
C LYS A 13 -12.16 8.24 0.25
N SER A 14 -13.21 7.42 0.39
CA SER A 14 -14.35 7.41 -0.50
C SER A 14 -15.61 7.79 0.28
N ALA A 15 -16.75 7.85 -0.40
CA ALA A 15 -18.02 8.16 0.24
C ALA A 15 -18.43 7.11 1.29
N THR A 16 -18.01 5.85 1.11
CA THR A 16 -18.43 4.73 1.95
C THR A 16 -17.33 4.10 2.79
N GLY A 17 -16.09 4.58 2.67
CA GLY A 17 -14.98 4.00 3.41
C GLY A 17 -13.64 4.44 2.87
N TYR A 18 -12.70 3.51 2.79
CA TYR A 18 -11.34 3.78 2.33
C TYR A 18 -10.88 2.73 1.34
N GLY A 19 -10.02 3.15 0.43
CA GLY A 19 -9.27 2.24 -0.41
C GLY A 19 -7.79 2.42 -0.12
N ALA A 20 -6.99 1.43 -0.45
CA ALA A 20 -5.53 1.54 -0.32
C ALA A 20 -4.85 0.76 -1.43
N TYR A 21 -3.68 1.23 -1.84
CA TYR A 21 -2.86 0.51 -2.80
C TYR A 21 -1.38 0.73 -2.51
N VAL A 22 -0.55 -0.16 -3.03
CA VAL A 22 0.89 -0.12 -2.83
C VAL A 22 1.55 0.19 -4.18
N PRO A 23 2.11 1.40 -4.36
CA PRO A 23 2.72 1.78 -5.65
C PRO A 23 3.79 0.80 -6.15
N ASP A 24 4.61 0.27 -5.27
CA ASP A 24 5.70 -0.62 -5.65
C ASP A 24 5.27 -2.08 -5.87
N LEU A 25 4.02 -2.40 -5.57
CA LEU A 25 3.46 -3.74 -5.78
C LEU A 25 2.20 -3.63 -6.65
N PRO A 26 2.35 -3.60 -7.99
CA PRO A 26 1.19 -3.47 -8.88
C PRO A 26 0.14 -4.53 -8.63
N GLY A 27 -1.11 -4.11 -8.54
CA GLY A 27 -2.22 -5.01 -8.26
C GLY A 27 -2.49 -5.27 -6.79
N CYS A 28 -1.65 -4.76 -5.89
CA CYS A 28 -1.85 -4.92 -4.45
C CYS A 28 -2.76 -3.78 -3.95
N VAL A 29 -4.05 -4.07 -3.82
CA VAL A 29 -5.07 -3.10 -3.44
C VAL A 29 -6.03 -3.70 -2.43
N THR A 30 -6.69 -2.86 -1.65
CA THR A 30 -7.72 -3.29 -0.72
C THR A 30 -8.72 -2.18 -0.45
N VAL A 31 -9.78 -2.51 0.27
CA VAL A 31 -10.78 -1.55 0.75
C VAL A 31 -11.12 -1.88 2.20
N GLY A 32 -11.71 -0.92 2.88
CA GLY A 32 -12.19 -1.12 4.26
C GLY A 32 -13.18 -0.01 4.62
N ASP A 33 -13.92 -0.20 5.69
CA ASP A 33 -14.90 0.79 6.15
C ASP A 33 -14.26 1.91 6.95
N THR A 34 -13.17 1.61 7.66
CA THR A 34 -12.42 2.59 8.44
C THR A 34 -10.96 2.58 8.01
N LEU A 35 -10.23 3.62 8.39
CA LEU A 35 -8.80 3.69 8.09
C LEU A 35 -8.04 2.54 8.75
N GLU A 36 -8.36 2.24 10.02
CA GLU A 36 -7.72 1.16 10.75
C GLU A 36 -7.96 -0.20 10.11
N GLU A 37 -9.20 -0.44 9.68
CA GLU A 37 -9.54 -1.67 8.99
C GLU A 37 -8.80 -1.78 7.66
N THR A 38 -8.75 -0.68 6.91
CA THR A 38 -8.07 -0.65 5.61
C THR A 38 -6.57 -0.88 5.78
N GLU A 39 -5.98 -0.30 6.85
CA GLU A 39 -4.57 -0.52 7.16
C GLU A 39 -4.29 -1.99 7.44
N GLN A 40 -5.13 -2.63 8.23
CA GLN A 40 -4.99 -4.05 8.52
C GLN A 40 -5.15 -4.88 7.24
N ASN A 41 -6.15 -4.54 6.43
CA ASN A 41 -6.43 -5.25 5.19
C ASN A 41 -5.29 -5.11 4.18
N ILE A 42 -4.68 -3.92 4.04
CA ILE A 42 -3.58 -3.75 3.09
C ILE A 42 -2.32 -4.49 3.55
N ARG A 43 -2.11 -4.58 4.86
CA ARG A 43 -1.00 -5.36 5.41
C ARG A 43 -1.13 -6.83 5.03
N GLU A 44 -2.31 -7.39 5.20
CA GLU A 44 -2.60 -8.77 4.82
C GLU A 44 -2.48 -8.97 3.31
N ALA A 45 -2.95 -7.97 2.53
CA ALA A 45 -2.83 -8.02 1.07
C ALA A 45 -1.38 -8.03 0.61
N ILE A 46 -0.51 -7.24 1.25
CA ILE A 46 0.92 -7.21 0.94
C ILE A 46 1.54 -8.57 1.24
N GLU A 47 1.26 -9.12 2.41
CA GLU A 47 1.80 -10.42 2.82
C GLU A 47 1.39 -11.51 1.84
N GLY A 48 0.12 -11.56 1.47
CA GLY A 48 -0.40 -12.53 0.50
C GLY A 48 0.20 -12.34 -0.89
N HIS A 49 0.32 -11.09 -1.33
CA HIS A 49 0.86 -10.75 -2.63
C HIS A 49 2.32 -11.23 -2.75
N ILE A 50 3.13 -10.94 -1.74
CA ILE A 50 4.53 -11.37 -1.71
C ILE A 50 4.64 -12.89 -1.65
N ALA A 51 3.79 -13.54 -0.86
CA ALA A 51 3.79 -15.00 -0.77
C ALA A 51 3.52 -15.66 -2.12
N VAL A 52 2.54 -15.14 -2.87
CA VAL A 52 2.21 -15.65 -4.20
C VAL A 52 3.36 -15.43 -5.18
N MET A 53 3.99 -14.26 -5.14
CA MET A 53 5.14 -13.98 -6.01
C MET A 53 6.28 -14.96 -5.75
N ARG A 54 6.59 -15.22 -4.49
CA ARG A 54 7.65 -16.17 -4.12
C ARG A 54 7.32 -17.59 -4.56
N GLU A 55 6.06 -17.96 -4.42
CA GLU A 55 5.58 -19.27 -4.85
C GLU A 55 5.80 -19.49 -6.34
N HIS A 56 5.64 -18.42 -7.13
CA HIS A 56 5.83 -18.47 -8.58
C HIS A 56 7.27 -18.18 -9.02
N GLY A 57 8.20 -18.02 -8.08
CA GLY A 57 9.59 -17.72 -8.40
C GLY A 57 9.82 -16.32 -8.92
N GLU A 58 8.87 -15.41 -8.73
CA GLU A 58 8.99 -14.03 -9.18
C GLU A 58 9.81 -13.21 -8.20
N SER A 59 10.54 -12.23 -8.73
CA SER A 59 11.27 -11.29 -7.90
C SER A 59 10.32 -10.31 -7.22
N VAL A 60 10.44 -10.19 -5.90
CA VAL A 60 9.63 -9.24 -5.14
C VAL A 60 10.26 -7.85 -5.28
N PRO A 61 9.52 -6.85 -5.80
CA PRO A 61 10.04 -5.50 -5.93
C PRO A 61 10.46 -4.92 -4.59
N GLU A 62 11.58 -4.22 -4.55
CA GLU A 62 11.99 -3.52 -3.35
C GLU A 62 11.26 -2.19 -3.24
N PRO A 63 11.05 -1.67 -2.01
CA PRO A 63 10.40 -0.37 -1.84
C PRO A 63 11.26 0.74 -2.43
N THR A 64 10.70 1.48 -3.38
CA THR A 64 11.39 2.60 -4.02
C THR A 64 10.62 3.90 -3.92
N THR A 65 9.33 3.84 -3.61
CA THR A 65 8.48 5.03 -3.50
C THR A 65 8.77 5.79 -2.23
N THR A 66 9.02 7.09 -2.36
CA THR A 66 9.17 8.01 -1.23
C THR A 66 7.96 8.92 -1.20
N VAL A 67 7.40 9.10 -0.01
CA VAL A 67 6.22 9.94 0.19
C VAL A 67 6.64 11.28 0.79
N GLY A 68 6.09 12.36 0.24
CA GLY A 68 6.35 13.70 0.75
C GLY A 68 5.11 14.57 0.61
N GLU A 69 5.17 15.73 1.25
CA GLU A 69 4.12 16.73 1.19
C GLU A 69 4.70 18.06 0.78
N THR A 70 3.94 18.84 0.00
CA THR A 70 4.34 20.17 -0.40
C THR A 70 3.18 21.13 -0.14
N ALA A 71 3.45 22.18 0.59
CA ALA A 71 2.45 23.21 0.84
C ALA A 71 2.37 24.12 -0.39
N ILE A 72 1.15 24.35 -0.87
CA ILE A 72 0.91 25.18 -2.04
C ILE A 72 -0.15 26.23 -1.69
N ASN A 73 0.12 27.49 -2.03
CA ASN A 73 -0.86 28.54 -1.87
C ASN A 73 -1.80 28.52 -3.07
N ILE A 74 -3.07 28.25 -2.80
CA ILE A 74 -4.07 28.18 -3.87
C ILE A 74 -4.83 29.52 -3.88
N PRO A 75 -4.82 30.25 -4.99
CA PRO A 75 -5.59 31.50 -5.11
C PRO A 75 -7.10 31.21 -5.02
N VAL A 76 -7.83 32.07 -4.30
CA VAL A 76 -9.29 31.96 -4.16
C VAL A 76 -9.98 33.12 -4.84
#